data_a9dbc94b809b1a75906639cb8ff7ce0a
#
_entry.id   a9dbc94b809b1a75906639cb8ff7ce0a
#
_cell.length_a   1.000
_cell.length_b   1.000
_cell.length_c   1.000
_cell.angle_alpha   90.00
_cell.angle_beta   90.00
_cell.angle_gamma   90.00
#
_symmetry.space_group_name_H-M   'P 1'
#
loop_
_entity.id
_entity.type
_entity.pdbx_description
1 polymer ?
#
loop_
_entity_poly.entity_id
_entity_poly.type
_entity_poly.pdbx_seq_one_letter_code
_entity_poly.pdbx_strand_id
1 'polypeptide(L)'
;AKIATVGWCFGGSLSLKASILAGKQAAACVMYYGMPVKDVEQLKLLQTDVLGLFAGKEKFISTQVVAEFDANMKLAGKKLTLKSFDADHGFANPSNPIYDKASTEAAWDMAITYLKSKLK
;
A
#
# COMPACT_ATOMS: atom_id res chain seq x y z
N ALA A 1 -15.39 11.07 11.68
CA ALA A 1 -14.69 11.55 10.47
C ALA A 1 -14.01 10.38 9.77
N LYS A 2 -13.93 10.44 8.44
CA LYS A 2 -13.24 9.43 7.63
C LYS A 2 -11.84 9.91 7.30
N ILE A 3 -10.84 9.08 7.59
CA ILE A 3 -9.44 9.39 7.34
C ILE A 3 -8.88 8.38 6.34
N ALA A 4 -8.18 8.87 5.34
CA ALA A 4 -7.41 8.03 4.43
C ALA A 4 -5.92 8.28 4.65
N THR A 5 -5.11 7.23 4.51
CA THR A 5 -3.66 7.36 4.56
C THR A 5 -3.07 6.98 3.22
N VAL A 6 -2.07 7.74 2.78
CA VAL A 6 -1.32 7.48 1.54
C VAL A 6 0.14 7.74 1.83
N GLY A 7 1.01 6.89 1.33
CA GLY A 7 2.44 7.10 1.50
C GLY A 7 3.26 6.35 0.48
N TRP A 8 4.48 6.83 0.25
CA TRP A 8 5.45 6.30 -0.71
C TRP A 8 6.73 5.90 0.01
N CYS A 9 7.35 4.82 -0.40
CA CYS A 9 8.60 4.33 0.20
C CYS A 9 8.42 4.07 1.70
N PHE A 10 9.27 4.67 2.51
CA PHE A 10 9.14 4.65 3.97
C PHE A 10 7.77 5.18 4.39
N GLY A 11 7.25 6.19 3.68
CA GLY A 11 5.90 6.72 3.89
C GLY A 11 4.81 5.69 3.62
N GLY A 12 5.02 4.74 2.70
CA GLY A 12 4.09 3.64 2.47
C GLY A 12 3.96 2.75 3.70
N SER A 13 5.07 2.44 4.34
CA SER A 13 5.10 1.71 5.61
C SER A 13 4.37 2.49 6.70
N LEU A 14 4.61 3.80 6.77
CA LEU A 14 3.94 4.68 7.74
C LEU A 14 2.45 4.80 7.46
N SER A 15 2.04 4.77 6.20
CA SER A 15 0.62 4.79 5.83
C SER A 15 -0.12 3.60 6.46
N LEU A 16 0.45 2.41 6.37
CA LEU A 16 -0.13 1.22 6.98
C LEU A 16 -0.20 1.35 8.51
N LYS A 17 0.90 1.78 9.12
CA LYS A 17 0.95 1.97 10.57
C LYS A 17 -0.03 3.03 11.04
N ALA A 18 -0.16 4.13 10.31
CA ALA A 18 -1.10 5.19 10.63
C ALA A 18 -2.54 4.70 10.55
N SER A 19 -2.88 3.87 9.56
CA SER A 19 -4.22 3.28 9.46
C SER A 19 -4.52 2.35 10.63
N ILE A 20 -3.52 1.58 11.07
CA ILE A 20 -3.68 0.72 12.27
C ILE A 20 -3.99 1.59 13.49
N LEU A 21 -3.25 2.68 13.68
CA LEU A 21 -3.43 3.59 14.81
C LEU A 21 -4.75 4.35 14.75
N ALA A 22 -5.21 4.70 13.56
CA ALA A 22 -6.45 5.45 13.38
C ALA A 22 -7.70 4.62 13.75
N GLY A 23 -7.58 3.31 13.75
CA GLY A 23 -8.67 2.43 14.14
C GLY A 23 -9.92 2.63 13.29
N LYS A 24 -11.05 2.86 13.92
CA LYS A 24 -12.35 3.00 13.24
C LYS A 24 -12.44 4.23 12.33
N GLN A 25 -11.58 5.21 12.51
CA GLN A 25 -11.57 6.41 11.66
C GLN A 25 -10.90 6.14 10.32
N ALA A 26 -10.08 5.09 10.22
CA ALA A 26 -9.43 4.73 8.96
C ALA A 26 -10.46 4.21 7.97
N ALA A 27 -10.61 4.92 6.85
CA ALA A 27 -11.54 4.56 5.79
C ALA A 27 -10.83 4.01 4.56
N ALA A 28 -9.54 4.31 4.41
CA ALA A 28 -8.73 3.86 3.28
C ALA A 28 -7.25 3.88 3.61
N CYS A 29 -6.48 2.98 3.02
CA CYS A 29 -5.03 2.92 3.18
C CYS A 29 -4.39 2.59 1.84
N VAL A 30 -3.53 3.48 1.35
CA VAL A 30 -2.78 3.26 0.11
C VAL A 30 -1.29 3.22 0.45
N MET A 31 -0.63 2.15 0.03
CA MET A 31 0.81 1.96 0.21
C MET A 31 1.48 1.88 -1.15
N TYR A 32 2.43 2.78 -1.41
CA TYR A 32 3.32 2.67 -2.57
C TYR A 32 4.65 2.07 -2.10
N TYR A 33 4.95 0.87 -2.58
CA TYR A 33 6.24 0.18 -2.38
C TYR A 33 6.86 0.38 -0.99
N GLY A 34 6.04 0.31 0.05
CA GLY A 34 6.51 0.37 1.44
C GLY A 34 6.69 -1.02 2.03
N MET A 35 7.60 -1.13 3.00
CA MET A 35 7.79 -2.39 3.72
C MET A 35 6.55 -2.67 4.58
N PRO A 36 5.86 -3.80 4.37
CA PRO A 36 4.65 -4.09 5.13
C PRO A 36 4.94 -4.45 6.59
N VAL A 37 3.95 -4.23 7.44
CA VAL A 37 3.95 -4.77 8.80
C VAL A 37 3.84 -6.30 8.70
N LYS A 38 4.69 -7.02 9.43
CA LYS A 38 4.73 -8.48 9.40
C LYS A 38 3.94 -9.13 10.53
N ASP A 39 3.63 -8.38 11.58
CA ASP A 39 2.92 -8.90 12.76
C ASP A 39 1.43 -9.00 12.47
N VAL A 40 0.93 -10.24 12.36
CA VAL A 40 -0.48 -10.51 12.09
C VAL A 40 -1.38 -9.91 13.15
N GLU A 41 -0.95 -9.92 14.42
CA GLU A 41 -1.75 -9.35 15.52
C GLU A 41 -1.96 -7.85 15.34
N GLN A 42 -0.97 -7.13 14.82
CA GLN A 42 -1.14 -5.71 14.49
C GLN A 42 -2.05 -5.51 13.28
N LEU A 43 -1.93 -6.36 12.27
CA LEU A 43 -2.80 -6.29 11.09
C LEU A 43 -4.27 -6.52 11.44
N LYS A 44 -4.53 -7.31 12.46
CA LYS A 44 -5.91 -7.53 12.95
C LYS A 44 -6.57 -6.26 13.46
N LEU A 45 -5.79 -5.26 13.84
CA LEU A 45 -6.31 -3.98 14.33
C LEU A 45 -6.79 -3.05 13.23
N LEU A 46 -6.47 -3.34 11.97
CA LEU A 46 -6.96 -2.56 10.83
C LEU A 46 -8.49 -2.59 10.77
N GLN A 47 -9.09 -1.43 10.55
CA GLN A 47 -10.54 -1.29 10.37
C GLN A 47 -10.88 -0.92 8.92
N THR A 48 -9.92 -0.96 8.02
CA THR A 48 -10.11 -0.71 6.60
C THR A 48 -9.38 -1.77 5.78
N ASP A 49 -9.75 -1.90 4.51
CA ASP A 49 -8.93 -2.66 3.57
C ASP A 49 -7.70 -1.82 3.17
N VAL A 50 -6.81 -2.42 2.42
CA VAL A 50 -5.54 -1.80 2.00
C VAL A 50 -5.38 -1.96 0.50
N LEU A 51 -4.94 -0.90 -0.17
CA LEU A 51 -4.46 -0.95 -1.55
C LEU A 51 -2.93 -0.91 -1.52
N GLY A 52 -2.29 -1.98 -1.92
CA GLY A 52 -0.84 -2.10 -1.98
C GLY A 52 -0.35 -2.04 -3.42
N LEU A 53 0.49 -1.04 -3.71
CA LEU A 53 1.06 -0.80 -5.03
C LEU A 53 2.57 -1.02 -4.93
N PHE A 54 3.08 -2.06 -5.57
CA PHE A 54 4.45 -2.50 -5.37
C PHE A 54 5.27 -2.48 -6.67
N ALA A 55 6.59 -2.39 -6.51
CA ALA A 55 7.54 -2.39 -7.61
C ALA A 55 8.03 -3.83 -7.84
N GLY A 56 7.69 -4.41 -8.97
CA GLY A 56 8.02 -5.82 -9.27
C GLY A 56 9.49 -6.08 -9.51
N LYS A 57 10.26 -5.05 -9.85
CA LYS A 57 11.72 -5.17 -10.06
C LYS A 57 12.53 -4.97 -8.80
N GLU A 58 11.90 -4.54 -7.71
CA GLU A 58 12.60 -4.28 -6.46
C GLU A 58 13.08 -5.57 -5.81
N LYS A 59 14.30 -5.53 -5.27
CA LYS A 59 14.91 -6.70 -4.62
C LYS A 59 14.69 -6.71 -3.12
N PHE A 60 14.57 -5.55 -2.49
CA PHE A 60 14.43 -5.43 -1.04
C PHE A 60 13.02 -5.76 -0.58
N ILE A 61 12.03 -5.05 -1.14
CA ILE A 61 10.62 -5.41 -0.95
C ILE A 61 10.25 -6.31 -2.14
N SER A 62 10.72 -7.54 -2.06
CA SER A 62 10.64 -8.51 -3.15
C SER A 62 9.23 -9.07 -3.33
N THR A 63 9.02 -9.82 -4.41
CA THR A 63 7.78 -10.56 -4.63
C THR A 63 7.46 -11.47 -3.45
N GLN A 64 8.48 -12.05 -2.82
CA GLN A 64 8.28 -12.90 -1.64
C GLN A 64 7.76 -12.12 -0.45
N VAL A 65 8.31 -10.92 -0.19
CA VAL A 65 7.84 -10.05 0.89
C VAL A 65 6.39 -9.65 0.66
N VAL A 66 6.02 -9.31 -0.58
CA VAL A 66 4.65 -8.95 -0.94
C VAL A 66 3.71 -10.15 -0.76
N ALA A 67 4.14 -11.35 -1.16
CA ALA A 67 3.35 -12.56 -0.98
C ALA A 67 3.12 -12.88 0.50
N GLU A 68 4.13 -12.67 1.35
CA GLU A 68 3.98 -12.82 2.79
C GLU A 68 2.96 -11.83 3.36
N PHE A 69 3.00 -10.60 2.89
CA PHE A 69 2.04 -9.58 3.31
C PHE A 69 0.61 -9.99 2.95
N ASP A 70 0.42 -10.47 1.73
CA ASP A 70 -0.89 -10.97 1.28
C ASP A 70 -1.38 -12.11 2.19
N ALA A 71 -0.50 -13.08 2.48
CA ALA A 71 -0.83 -14.19 3.36
C ALA A 71 -1.17 -13.71 4.78
N ASN A 72 -0.39 -12.79 5.31
CA ASN A 72 -0.59 -12.24 6.66
C ASN A 72 -1.91 -11.46 6.76
N MET A 73 -2.26 -10.72 5.72
CA MET A 73 -3.55 -10.01 5.67
C MET A 73 -4.71 -11.00 5.66
N LYS A 74 -4.59 -12.09 4.93
CA LYS A 74 -5.61 -13.15 4.92
C LYS A 74 -5.74 -13.79 6.30
N LEU A 75 -4.62 -14.07 6.97
CA LEU A 75 -4.63 -14.61 8.33
C LEU A 75 -5.29 -13.65 9.31
N ALA A 76 -5.11 -12.35 9.12
CA ALA A 76 -5.72 -11.33 9.95
C ALA A 76 -7.21 -11.11 9.63
N GLY A 77 -7.71 -11.74 8.57
CA GLY A 77 -9.09 -11.55 8.13
C GLY A 77 -9.34 -10.20 7.48
N LYS A 78 -8.30 -9.61 6.88
CA LYS A 78 -8.38 -8.28 6.26
C LYS A 78 -8.23 -8.37 4.76
N LYS A 79 -8.82 -7.41 4.04
CA LYS A 79 -8.78 -7.37 2.58
C LYS A 79 -7.59 -6.57 2.10
N LEU A 80 -6.85 -7.14 1.16
CA LEU A 80 -5.73 -6.48 0.49
C LEU A 80 -5.94 -6.57 -1.02
N THR A 81 -5.92 -5.42 -1.68
CA THR A 81 -5.87 -5.35 -3.14
C THR A 81 -4.43 -5.05 -3.53
N LEU A 82 -3.81 -5.96 -4.26
CA LEU A 82 -2.42 -5.88 -4.66
C LEU A 82 -2.28 -5.60 -6.14
N LYS A 83 -1.33 -4.74 -6.47
CA LYS A 83 -0.87 -4.58 -7.85
C LYS A 83 0.64 -4.37 -7.85
N SER A 84 1.36 -5.22 -8.57
CA SER A 84 2.79 -5.06 -8.80
C SER A 84 2.99 -4.50 -10.20
N PHE A 85 3.90 -3.53 -10.32
CA PHE A 85 4.22 -2.88 -11.59
C PHE A 85 5.61 -3.32 -12.02
N ASP A 86 5.82 -3.44 -13.33
CA ASP A 86 7.14 -3.79 -13.89
C ASP A 86 8.05 -2.56 -13.85
N ALA A 87 8.44 -2.17 -12.64
CA ALA A 87 9.18 -0.95 -12.35
C ALA A 87 9.98 -1.12 -11.06
N ASP A 88 10.91 -0.22 -10.82
CA ASP A 88 11.77 -0.22 -9.63
C ASP A 88 11.16 0.57 -8.47
N HIS A 89 11.75 0.40 -7.28
CA HIS A 89 11.37 1.15 -6.09
C HIS A 89 11.48 2.65 -6.33
N GLY A 90 10.42 3.38 -6.00
CA GLY A 90 10.39 4.83 -6.23
C GLY A 90 9.94 5.23 -7.63
N PHE A 91 9.32 4.31 -8.38
CA PHE A 91 8.91 4.56 -9.78
C PHE A 91 7.94 5.73 -9.94
N ALA A 92 7.24 6.11 -8.89
CA ALA A 92 6.23 7.19 -8.93
C ALA A 92 6.82 8.57 -8.63
N ASN A 93 8.13 8.68 -8.41
CA ASN A 93 8.80 9.94 -8.13
C ASN A 93 9.42 10.50 -9.41
N PRO A 94 8.87 11.60 -9.99
CA PRO A 94 9.40 12.15 -11.23
C PRO A 94 10.85 12.65 -11.14
N SER A 95 11.34 12.93 -9.93
CA SER A 95 12.72 13.36 -9.70
C SER A 95 13.71 12.20 -9.69
N ASN A 96 13.22 10.97 -9.69
CA ASN A 96 14.07 9.79 -9.61
C ASN A 96 14.43 9.29 -11.02
N PRO A 97 15.69 8.95 -11.29
CA PRO A 97 16.09 8.40 -12.60
C PRO A 97 15.31 7.14 -13.01
N ILE A 98 14.77 6.40 -12.06
CA ILE A 98 14.00 5.18 -12.32
C ILE A 98 12.49 5.44 -12.47
N TYR A 99 12.10 6.71 -12.57
CA TYR A 99 10.70 7.07 -12.76
C TYR A 99 10.09 6.36 -13.98
N ASP A 100 8.95 5.72 -13.78
CA ASP A 100 8.23 5.06 -14.87
C ASP A 100 6.85 5.70 -15.00
N LYS A 101 6.68 6.47 -16.06
CA LYS A 101 5.46 7.25 -16.29
C LYS A 101 4.22 6.37 -16.41
N ALA A 102 4.30 5.29 -17.18
CA ALA A 102 3.15 4.42 -17.39
C ALA A 102 2.67 3.77 -16.10
N SER A 103 3.62 3.23 -15.31
CA SER A 103 3.31 2.63 -14.01
C SER A 103 2.76 3.68 -13.03
N THR A 104 3.34 4.88 -13.05
CA THR A 104 2.91 5.99 -12.18
C THR A 104 1.46 6.37 -12.47
N GLU A 105 1.10 6.52 -13.74
CA GLU A 105 -0.26 6.89 -14.13
C GLU A 105 -1.25 5.78 -13.76
N ALA A 106 -0.91 4.52 -14.03
CA ALA A 106 -1.77 3.39 -13.71
C ALA A 106 -1.96 3.26 -12.19
N ALA A 107 -0.90 3.41 -11.41
CA ALA A 107 -0.97 3.36 -9.95
C ALA A 107 -1.81 4.52 -9.40
N TRP A 108 -1.63 5.71 -9.95
CA TRP A 108 -2.38 6.89 -9.53
C TRP A 108 -3.88 6.72 -9.79
N ASP A 109 -4.25 6.20 -10.96
CA ASP A 109 -5.65 5.94 -11.30
C ASP A 109 -6.27 4.94 -10.33
N MET A 110 -5.56 3.88 -9.98
CA MET A 110 -6.03 2.92 -8.99
C MET A 110 -6.20 3.57 -7.61
N ALA A 111 -5.23 4.36 -7.20
CA ALA A 111 -5.26 5.02 -5.89
C ALA A 111 -6.44 5.99 -5.80
N ILE A 112 -6.64 6.83 -6.82
CA ILE A 112 -7.72 7.81 -6.83
C ILE A 112 -9.09 7.14 -6.87
N THR A 113 -9.26 6.11 -7.68
CA THR A 113 -10.52 5.36 -7.77
C THR A 113 -10.86 4.74 -6.42
N TYR A 114 -9.86 4.13 -5.78
CA TYR A 114 -10.01 3.52 -4.47
C TYR A 114 -10.39 4.57 -3.41
N LEU A 115 -9.65 5.68 -3.35
CA LEU A 115 -9.89 6.73 -2.37
C LEU A 115 -11.28 7.35 -2.54
N LYS A 116 -11.70 7.61 -3.78
CA LYS A 116 -13.03 8.15 -4.05
C LYS A 116 -14.14 7.21 -3.58
N SER A 117 -13.96 5.90 -3.74
CA SER A 117 -14.96 4.94 -3.31
C SER A 117 -15.05 4.84 -1.78
N LYS A 118 -13.94 5.07 -1.08
CA LYS A 118 -13.87 4.91 0.38
C LYS A 118 -14.22 6.15 1.17
N LEU A 119 -14.02 7.34 0.58
CA LEU A 119 -14.22 8.62 1.27
C LEU A 119 -15.58 9.27 0.98
N LYS A 120 -16.46 8.58 0.30
CA LYS A 120 -17.81 9.07 0.04
C LYS A 120 -18.60 9.29 1.33
#